data_2dcb51f88a4a1f8dade950e1c48a307f
#
_entry.id   2dcb51f88a4a1f8dade950e1c48a307f
#
_cell.length_a   1.000
_cell.length_b   1.000
_cell.length_c   1.000
_cell.angle_alpha   90.00
_cell.angle_beta   90.00
_cell.angle_gamma   90.00
#
_symmetry.space_group_name_H-M   'P 1'
#
loop_
_entity.id
_entity.type
_entity.pdbx_description
1 polymer ?
#
loop_
_entity_poly.entity_id
_entity_poly.type
_entity_poly.pdbx_seq_one_letter_code
_entity_poly.pdbx_strand_id
1 'polypeptide(L)'
;SKDGLKVQGWLMKPANFDPSKKYPMVLWIHGGPWSMYSVNWNWAYQNFAANGYAVLWTNPRGSTGYGQDFVNGIQHSYPGKDYDDLMASVDAARDTLHRGLADALIL
;
A
#
# COMPACT_ATOMS: atom_id res chain seq x y z
N SER A 1 8.11 0.58 -8.12
CA SER A 1 8.29 -0.84 -8.39
C SER A 1 9.72 -1.17 -8.84
N LYS A 2 10.09 -2.44 -8.83
CA LYS A 2 11.43 -2.91 -9.22
C LYS A 2 11.80 -2.62 -10.69
N ASP A 3 10.81 -2.54 -11.56
CA ASP A 3 10.99 -2.24 -12.99
C ASP A 3 10.85 -0.76 -13.34
N GLY A 4 10.81 0.12 -12.33
CA GLY A 4 10.71 1.56 -12.51
C GLY A 4 9.28 2.09 -12.68
N LEU A 5 8.26 1.23 -12.71
CA LEU A 5 6.87 1.67 -12.76
C LEU A 5 6.52 2.46 -11.48
N LYS A 6 5.93 3.62 -11.65
CA LYS A 6 5.46 4.44 -10.54
C LYS A 6 4.11 3.90 -10.05
N VAL A 7 4.05 3.58 -8.75
CA VAL A 7 2.84 3.12 -8.07
C VAL A 7 2.47 4.16 -7.03
N GLN A 8 1.24 4.65 -7.09
CA GLN A 8 0.71 5.57 -6.10
C GLN A 8 0.21 4.82 -4.88
N GLY A 9 0.52 5.34 -3.71
CA GLY A 9 0.04 4.81 -2.44
C GLY A 9 -0.08 5.89 -1.40
N TRP A 10 -0.74 5.54 -0.31
CA TRP A 10 -0.94 6.41 0.84
C TRP A 10 -0.57 5.67 2.11
N LEU A 11 0.07 6.38 2.99
CA LEU A 11 0.49 5.86 4.29
C LEU A 11 -0.14 6.69 5.40
N MET A 12 -0.99 6.06 6.20
CA MET A 12 -1.55 6.65 7.41
C MET A 12 -0.69 6.22 8.60
N LYS A 13 -0.16 7.20 9.30
CA LYS A 13 0.60 6.96 10.52
C LYS A 13 -0.34 6.65 11.69
N PRO A 14 0.08 5.83 12.66
CA PRO A 14 -0.71 5.61 13.86
C PRO A 14 -0.92 6.89 14.65
N ALA A 15 -1.96 6.92 15.47
CA ALA A 15 -2.20 8.01 16.39
C ALA A 15 -0.98 8.20 17.33
N ASN A 16 -0.63 9.46 17.62
CA ASN A 16 0.54 9.81 18.44
C ASN A 16 1.85 9.19 17.93
N PHE A 17 2.04 9.20 16.61
CA PHE A 17 3.23 8.64 15.97
C PHE A 17 4.52 9.21 16.56
N ASP A 18 5.42 8.32 16.95
CA ASP A 18 6.77 8.63 17.44
C ASP A 18 7.78 7.94 16.49
N PRO A 19 8.60 8.72 15.75
CA PRO A 19 9.55 8.14 14.79
C PRO A 19 10.65 7.29 15.43
N SER A 20 10.83 7.33 16.75
CA SER A 20 11.77 6.49 17.48
C SER A 20 11.23 5.09 17.81
N LYS A 21 9.92 4.88 17.64
CA LYS A 21 9.24 3.62 17.95
C LYS A 21 8.96 2.81 16.70
N LYS A 22 8.81 1.49 16.90
CA LYS A 22 8.37 0.55 15.86
C LYS A 22 6.88 0.34 15.97
N TYR A 23 6.21 0.31 14.80
CA TYR A 23 4.78 0.09 14.70
C TYR A 23 4.49 -1.04 13.73
N PRO A 24 3.51 -1.90 14.00
CA PRO A 24 3.01 -2.83 13.01
C PRO A 24 2.32 -2.07 11.88
N MET A 25 2.40 -2.60 10.66
CA MET A 25 1.76 -2.01 9.49
C MET A 25 0.76 -2.97 8.87
N VAL A 26 -0.38 -2.45 8.49
CA VAL A 26 -1.38 -3.12 7.67
C VAL A 26 -1.17 -2.67 6.22
N LEU A 27 -0.94 -3.62 5.32
CA LEU A 27 -1.04 -3.39 3.88
C LEU A 27 -2.44 -3.77 3.42
N TRP A 28 -3.20 -2.79 2.96
CA TRP A 28 -4.57 -2.98 2.49
C TRP A 28 -4.60 -3.06 0.97
N ILE A 29 -5.03 -4.21 0.44
CA ILE A 29 -5.00 -4.51 -0.99
C ILE A 29 -6.42 -4.57 -1.53
N HIS A 30 -6.72 -3.81 -2.60
CA HIS A 30 -8.00 -3.97 -3.28
C HIS A 30 -7.98 -5.18 -4.22
N GLY A 31 -9.13 -5.81 -4.38
CA GLY A 31 -9.34 -6.87 -5.36
C GLY A 31 -9.97 -6.38 -6.65
N GLY A 32 -10.31 -7.35 -7.49
CA GLY A 32 -11.09 -7.20 -8.68
C GLY A 32 -10.37 -6.68 -9.90
N PRO A 33 -9.09 -6.96 -10.17
CA PRO A 33 -7.97 -6.04 -10.03
C PRO A 33 -8.25 -4.67 -10.65
N TRP A 34 -9.23 -4.56 -11.53
CA TRP A 34 -9.70 -3.34 -12.19
C TRP A 34 -10.54 -2.48 -11.23
N SER A 35 -9.90 -2.00 -10.20
CA SER A 35 -10.45 -1.11 -9.19
C SER A 35 -9.38 -0.10 -8.79
N MET A 36 -9.71 0.83 -7.91
CA MET A 36 -8.73 1.77 -7.37
C MET A 36 -9.13 2.25 -5.99
N TYR A 37 -8.14 2.61 -5.20
CA TYR A 37 -8.31 3.41 -4.00
C TYR A 37 -8.15 4.90 -4.30
N SER A 38 -8.69 5.71 -3.41
CA SER A 38 -8.54 7.17 -3.40
C SER A 38 -8.40 7.68 -1.97
N VAL A 39 -8.40 9.01 -1.80
CA VAL A 39 -8.29 9.68 -0.49
C VAL A 39 -9.65 9.86 0.19
N ASN A 40 -10.46 8.83 0.23
CA ASN A 40 -11.74 8.86 0.93
C ASN A 40 -11.58 8.50 2.40
N TRP A 41 -12.49 9.00 3.23
CA TRP A 41 -12.58 8.57 4.62
C TRP A 41 -12.89 7.08 4.68
N ASN A 42 -12.09 6.34 5.46
CA ASN A 42 -12.27 4.91 5.68
C ASN A 42 -12.18 4.60 7.18
N TRP A 43 -13.28 4.15 7.74
CA TRP A 43 -13.37 3.81 9.16
C TRP A 43 -12.40 2.72 9.58
N ALA A 44 -12.18 1.71 8.74
CA ALA A 44 -11.24 0.64 9.04
C ALA A 44 -9.80 1.17 9.16
N TYR A 45 -9.36 2.05 8.26
CA TYR A 45 -8.03 2.66 8.34
C TYR A 45 -7.87 3.50 9.60
N GLN A 46 -8.89 4.29 9.94
CA GLN A 46 -8.90 5.10 11.16
C GLN A 46 -8.85 4.24 12.42
N ASN A 47 -9.58 3.13 12.43
CA ASN A 47 -9.60 2.20 13.55
C ASN A 47 -8.23 1.53 13.76
N PHE A 48 -7.59 1.06 12.70
CA PHE A 48 -6.23 0.52 12.78
C PHE A 48 -5.23 1.57 13.27
N ALA A 49 -5.27 2.77 12.71
CA ALA A 49 -4.38 3.86 13.12
C ALA A 49 -4.57 4.27 14.59
N ALA A 50 -5.82 4.31 15.06
CA ALA A 50 -6.14 4.60 16.46
C ALA A 50 -5.63 3.51 17.41
N ASN A 51 -5.50 2.28 16.94
CA ASN A 51 -4.98 1.16 17.72
C ASN A 51 -3.46 0.91 17.52
N GLY A 52 -2.74 1.88 16.99
CA GLY A 52 -1.28 1.86 16.92
C GLY A 52 -0.70 1.20 15.67
N TYR A 53 -1.50 0.97 14.62
CA TYR A 53 -1.02 0.44 13.34
C TYR A 53 -0.74 1.57 12.35
N ALA A 54 0.32 1.45 11.58
CA ALA A 54 0.42 2.17 10.31
C ALA A 54 -0.44 1.48 9.26
N VAL A 55 -1.09 2.23 8.39
CA VAL A 55 -1.93 1.66 7.32
C VAL A 55 -1.42 2.13 5.98
N LEU A 56 -1.10 1.19 5.10
CA LEU A 56 -0.65 1.44 3.73
C LEU A 56 -1.70 0.90 2.76
N TRP A 57 -2.12 1.71 1.81
CA TRP A 57 -2.94 1.25 0.68
C TRP A 57 -2.38 1.84 -0.61
N THR A 58 -2.40 1.05 -1.67
CA THR A 58 -1.76 1.38 -2.94
C THR A 58 -2.63 1.01 -4.12
N ASN A 59 -2.34 1.59 -5.27
CA ASN A 59 -2.89 1.18 -6.55
C ASN A 59 -1.79 0.54 -7.40
N PRO A 60 -1.56 -0.79 -7.25
CA PRO A 60 -0.59 -1.50 -8.07
C PRO A 60 -1.02 -1.54 -9.54
N ARG A 61 -0.14 -1.97 -10.43
CA ARG A 61 -0.50 -2.18 -11.83
C ARG A 61 -1.75 -3.06 -11.95
N GLY A 62 -2.61 -2.77 -12.91
CA GLY A 62 -3.94 -3.35 -13.02
C GLY A 62 -5.03 -2.47 -12.43
N SER A 63 -4.70 -1.52 -11.54
CA SER A 63 -5.67 -0.56 -11.02
C SER A 63 -6.16 0.37 -12.12
N THR A 64 -7.42 0.83 -11.99
CA THR A 64 -8.01 1.85 -12.86
C THR A 64 -7.53 3.25 -12.48
N GLY A 65 -7.72 4.23 -13.37
CA GLY A 65 -7.41 5.63 -13.12
C GLY A 65 -6.02 6.11 -13.57
N TYR A 66 -5.16 5.22 -14.07
CA TYR A 66 -3.79 5.52 -14.52
C TYR A 66 -3.56 5.23 -16.01
N GLY A 67 -4.63 5.08 -16.78
CA GLY A 67 -4.56 4.78 -18.20
C GLY A 67 -4.64 3.30 -18.55
N GLN A 68 -4.90 3.00 -19.81
CA GLN A 68 -5.16 1.64 -20.28
C GLN A 68 -3.93 0.72 -20.16
N ASP A 69 -2.73 1.25 -20.42
CA ASP A 69 -1.50 0.45 -20.30
C ASP A 69 -1.25 -0.01 -18.86
N PHE A 70 -1.59 0.84 -17.89
CA PHE A 70 -1.48 0.51 -16.47
C PHE A 70 -2.48 -0.59 -16.08
N VAL A 71 -3.73 -0.49 -16.55
CA VAL A 71 -4.75 -1.51 -16.36
C VAL A 71 -4.35 -2.84 -16.99
N ASN A 72 -3.82 -2.81 -18.20
CA ASN A 72 -3.40 -4.00 -18.95
C ASN A 72 -2.12 -4.63 -18.39
N GLY A 73 -1.41 -3.95 -17.51
CA GLY A 73 -0.11 -4.39 -16.97
C GLY A 73 -0.11 -5.71 -16.22
N ILE A 74 -1.30 -6.23 -15.84
CA ILE A 74 -1.47 -7.54 -15.22
C ILE A 74 -2.08 -8.59 -16.17
N GLN A 75 -2.45 -8.20 -17.38
CA GLN A 75 -3.10 -9.09 -18.33
C GLN A 75 -2.21 -10.32 -18.62
N HIS A 76 -2.78 -11.51 -18.47
CA HIS A 76 -2.06 -12.79 -18.59
C HIS A 76 -0.90 -13.01 -17.59
N SER A 77 -0.80 -12.18 -16.54
CA SER A 77 0.32 -12.21 -15.59
C SER A 77 -0.13 -11.93 -14.14
N TYR A 78 -1.28 -12.45 -13.77
CA TYR A 78 -1.84 -12.29 -12.42
C TYR A 78 -1.88 -13.64 -11.67
N PRO A 79 -1.36 -13.74 -10.44
CA PRO A 79 -0.47 -12.78 -9.79
C PRO A 79 0.94 -12.78 -10.43
N GLY A 80 1.61 -11.61 -10.39
CA GLY A 80 2.93 -11.46 -10.99
C GLY A 80 3.61 -10.17 -10.53
N LYS A 81 3.88 -9.27 -11.44
CA LYS A 81 4.54 -7.98 -11.13
C LYS A 81 3.72 -7.05 -10.23
N ASP A 82 2.41 -7.25 -10.15
CA ASP A 82 1.54 -6.59 -9.16
C ASP A 82 1.98 -6.91 -7.71
N TYR A 83 2.41 -8.15 -7.46
CA TYR A 83 3.01 -8.51 -6.18
C TYR A 83 4.31 -7.73 -5.91
N ASP A 84 5.17 -7.58 -6.92
CA ASP A 84 6.38 -6.77 -6.80
C ASP A 84 6.06 -5.30 -6.52
N ASP A 85 5.00 -4.76 -7.11
CA ASP A 85 4.51 -3.40 -6.84
C ASP A 85 4.09 -3.23 -5.37
N LEU A 86 3.37 -4.20 -4.83
CA LEU A 86 2.93 -4.21 -3.45
C LEU A 86 4.11 -4.29 -2.48
N MET A 87 5.06 -5.19 -2.73
CA MET A 87 6.23 -5.35 -1.87
C MET A 87 7.16 -4.13 -1.92
N ALA A 88 7.36 -3.54 -3.09
CA ALA A 88 8.11 -2.29 -3.23
C ALA A 88 7.43 -1.13 -2.48
N SER A 89 6.11 -1.12 -2.42
CA SER A 89 5.35 -0.12 -1.65
C SER A 89 5.55 -0.30 -0.15
N VAL A 90 5.61 -1.53 0.35
CA VAL A 90 5.93 -1.84 1.75
C VAL A 90 7.33 -1.33 2.10
N ASP A 91 8.33 -1.60 1.25
CA ASP A 91 9.70 -1.13 1.49
C ASP A 91 9.77 0.40 1.53
N ALA A 92 9.10 1.09 0.60
CA ALA A 92 9.03 2.55 0.59
C ALA A 92 8.34 3.11 1.83
N ALA A 93 7.27 2.47 2.30
CA ALA A 93 6.58 2.88 3.52
C ALA A 93 7.46 2.69 4.77
N ARG A 94 8.20 1.60 4.85
CA ARG A 94 9.17 1.36 5.94
C ARG A 94 10.25 2.42 5.97
N ASP A 95 10.79 2.78 4.83
CA ASP A 95 11.80 3.85 4.72
C ASP A 95 11.23 5.20 5.13
N THR A 96 9.99 5.50 4.73
CA THR A 96 9.27 6.73 5.12
C THR A 96 9.04 6.82 6.63
N LEU A 97 8.80 5.69 7.29
CA LEU A 97 8.62 5.61 8.74
C LEU A 97 9.96 5.44 9.50
N HIS A 98 11.08 5.71 8.86
CA HIS A 98 12.43 5.58 9.43
C HIS A 98 12.78 4.17 9.89
N ARG A 99 12.40 3.16 9.11
CA ARG A 99 12.70 1.74 9.37
C ARG A 99 12.16 1.21 10.70
N GLY A 100 11.18 1.89 11.28
CA GLY A 100 10.60 1.56 12.57
C GLY A 100 9.53 0.47 12.56
N LEU A 101 9.21 -0.12 11.41
CA LEU A 101 8.19 -1.16 11.33
C LEU A 101 8.75 -2.53 11.70
N ALA A 102 8.10 -3.19 12.64
CA ALA A 102 8.49 -4.53 13.06
C ALA A 102 8.01 -5.59 12.05
N ASP A 103 6.73 -5.54 11.69
CA ASP A 103 6.07 -6.52 10.82
C ASP A 103 5.01 -5.85 9.95
N ALA A 104 4.72 -6.44 8.79
CA ALA A 104 3.62 -6.05 7.91
C ALA A 104 2.55 -7.16 7.91
N LEU A 105 1.32 -6.77 8.21
CA LEU A 105 0.15 -7.63 8.06
C LEU A 105 -0.51 -7.31 6.72
N ILE A 106 -0.71 -8.33 5.89
CA ILE A 106 -1.36 -8.20 4.58
C ILE A 106 -2.83 -8.60 4.72
N LEU A 107 -3.71 -7.69 4.34
CA LEU A 107 -5.15 -7.88 4.32
C LEU A 107 -5.74 -7.68 2.94
#